data_74aa76d4102c0a2b9fcf085e9022e5f2
#
_entry.id   74aa76d4102c0a2b9fcf085e9022e5f2
#
_cell.length_a   1.000
_cell.length_b   1.000
_cell.length_c   1.000
_cell.angle_alpha   90.00
_cell.angle_beta   90.00
_cell.angle_gamma   90.00
#
_symmetry.space_group_name_H-M   'P 1'
#
loop_
_entity.id
_entity.type
_entity.pdbx_description
1 polymer ?
#
loop_
_entity_poly.entity_id
_entity_poly.type
_entity_poly.pdbx_seq_one_letter_code
_entity_poly.pdbx_strand_id
1 'polypeptide(L)'
;MMRRPILTLLLLMLCLGCVAQDFPKRIFSGYQGDFHVQGAAYDRQRQCVYMSFTTKLMKYDLQGRLIASVNGLTGHLGCIGINSDDGRLYGSLEYKHDVIGTGITGNLGVKNDARTGFYVAIFDLDKIDRIDMSPDEVMTTVYIPEVVADCEATVVNNGRQVAHRYGASGIDGLTFAPQWGKR
;
A
#
# COMPACT_ATOMS: atom_id res chain seq x y z
N MET A 1 -11.76 48.15 34.46
CA MET A 1 -12.63 47.38 33.55
C MET A 1 -12.07 47.28 32.13
N MET A 2 -10.84 46.82 31.94
CA MET A 2 -10.12 46.81 30.62
C MET A 2 -9.62 45.40 30.19
N ARG A 3 -10.20 44.31 30.69
CA ARG A 3 -9.69 42.94 30.36
C ARG A 3 -10.46 42.19 29.23
N ARG A 4 -11.61 42.71 28.79
CA ARG A 4 -12.43 42.05 27.76
C ARG A 4 -11.98 42.22 26.32
N PRO A 5 -11.41 43.35 25.86
CA PRO A 5 -10.99 43.48 24.45
C PRO A 5 -9.70 42.70 24.11
N ILE A 6 -8.82 42.44 25.09
CA ILE A 6 -7.59 41.67 24.86
C ILE A 6 -7.88 40.21 24.63
N LEU A 7 -8.84 39.65 25.38
CA LEU A 7 -9.27 38.22 25.23
C LEU A 7 -9.94 37.99 23.88
N THR A 8 -10.73 38.95 23.42
CA THR A 8 -11.40 38.85 22.09
C THR A 8 -10.39 38.96 20.95
N LEU A 9 -9.37 39.80 21.08
CA LEU A 9 -8.29 39.94 20.09
C LEU A 9 -7.41 38.67 20.03
N LEU A 10 -7.14 38.03 21.17
CA LEU A 10 -6.41 36.75 21.23
C LEU A 10 -7.20 35.62 20.61
N LEU A 11 -8.52 35.55 20.81
CA LEU A 11 -9.39 34.55 20.16
C LEU A 11 -9.47 34.76 18.65
N LEU A 12 -9.53 36.02 18.17
CA LEU A 12 -9.51 36.31 16.73
C LEU A 12 -8.16 35.93 16.08
N MET A 13 -7.03 36.13 16.76
CA MET A 13 -5.73 35.69 16.26
C MET A 13 -5.56 34.17 16.22
N LEU A 14 -6.18 33.43 17.11
CA LEU A 14 -6.21 31.96 17.06
C LEU A 14 -7.05 31.41 15.90
N CYS A 15 -8.07 32.12 15.44
CA CYS A 15 -8.88 31.73 14.27
C CYS A 15 -8.22 32.01 12.92
N LEU A 16 -7.21 32.89 12.84
CA LEU A 16 -6.49 33.20 11.61
C LEU A 16 -5.40 32.18 11.26
N GLY A 17 -5.13 31.21 12.14
CA GLY A 17 -4.10 30.19 11.94
C GLY A 17 -4.53 28.92 11.19
N CYS A 18 -5.81 28.75 10.88
CA CYS A 18 -6.28 27.65 10.02
C CYS A 18 -6.10 28.01 8.54
N VAL A 19 -4.87 28.06 8.09
CA VAL A 19 -4.59 28.02 6.65
C VAL A 19 -4.93 26.60 6.22
N ALA A 20 -6.02 26.44 5.46
CA ALA A 20 -6.29 25.17 4.81
C ALA A 20 -5.08 24.84 3.95
N GLN A 21 -4.45 23.70 4.23
CA GLN A 21 -3.30 23.25 3.44
C GLN A 21 -3.80 22.94 2.04
N ASP A 22 -3.36 23.70 1.06
CA ASP A 22 -3.65 23.44 -0.36
C ASP A 22 -2.90 22.18 -0.79
N PHE A 23 -3.64 21.08 -0.89
CA PHE A 23 -3.12 19.85 -1.48
C PHE A 23 -3.05 20.00 -3.01
N PRO A 24 -2.03 19.46 -3.65
CA PRO A 24 -1.99 19.44 -5.09
C PRO A 24 -3.20 18.63 -5.63
N LYS A 25 -3.86 19.16 -6.66
CA LYS A 25 -4.97 18.45 -7.31
C LYS A 25 -4.53 17.18 -8.03
N ARG A 26 -3.24 17.04 -8.26
CA ARG A 26 -2.61 15.89 -8.94
C ARG A 26 -1.21 15.69 -8.40
N ILE A 27 -0.86 14.43 -8.20
CA ILE A 27 0.52 13.98 -7.97
C ILE A 27 0.91 13.17 -9.20
N PHE A 28 1.93 13.64 -9.91
CA PHE A 28 2.46 12.91 -11.06
C PHE A 28 3.53 11.92 -10.58
N SER A 29 3.23 10.62 -10.70
CA SER A 29 4.11 9.55 -10.23
C SER A 29 5.36 9.31 -11.09
N GLY A 30 5.44 9.97 -12.25
CA GLY A 30 6.44 9.65 -13.26
C GLY A 30 6.04 8.41 -14.08
N TYR A 31 6.82 8.13 -15.11
CA TYR A 31 6.65 6.91 -15.91
C TYR A 31 7.27 5.73 -15.15
N GLN A 32 6.47 4.68 -14.93
CA GLN A 32 6.86 3.49 -14.16
C GLN A 32 6.94 2.22 -15.02
N GLY A 33 7.26 2.37 -16.29
CA GLY A 33 7.24 1.27 -17.26
C GLY A 33 5.80 0.81 -17.56
N ASP A 34 5.60 -0.48 -17.64
CA ASP A 34 4.28 -1.08 -17.90
C ASP A 34 3.38 -1.15 -16.65
N PHE A 35 3.87 -0.67 -15.51
CA PHE A 35 3.15 -0.73 -14.24
C PHE A 35 2.36 0.54 -13.98
N HIS A 36 1.18 0.38 -13.41
CA HIS A 36 0.30 1.47 -12.99
C HIS A 36 0.14 1.51 -11.47
N VAL A 37 -0.47 2.57 -10.95
CA VAL A 37 -0.81 2.70 -9.53
C VAL A 37 -1.82 1.62 -9.17
N GLN A 38 -1.48 0.79 -8.18
CA GLN A 38 -2.32 -0.27 -7.63
C GLN A 38 -3.10 0.19 -6.40
N GLY A 39 -2.50 1.10 -5.63
CA GLY A 39 -3.11 1.65 -4.42
C GLY A 39 -2.45 2.94 -3.98
N ALA A 40 -3.16 3.70 -3.15
CA ALA A 40 -2.65 4.91 -2.54
C ALA A 40 -3.08 4.98 -1.07
N ALA A 41 -2.17 5.44 -0.20
CA ALA A 41 -2.43 5.63 1.21
C ALA A 41 -1.87 6.97 1.69
N TYR A 42 -2.71 7.75 2.39
CA TYR A 42 -2.29 9.00 3.00
C TYR A 42 -1.83 8.75 4.44
N ASP A 43 -0.58 9.12 4.72
CA ASP A 43 -0.02 9.12 6.06
C ASP A 43 -0.24 10.48 6.72
N ARG A 44 -1.23 10.52 7.60
CA ARG A 44 -1.57 11.74 8.32
C ARG A 44 -0.50 12.15 9.33
N GLN A 45 0.20 11.17 9.91
CA GLN A 45 1.23 11.42 10.92
C GLN A 45 2.50 11.99 10.27
N ARG A 46 2.93 11.39 9.14
CA ARG A 46 4.15 11.78 8.44
C ARG A 46 3.91 12.80 7.34
N GLN A 47 2.65 13.21 7.12
CA GLN A 47 2.24 14.20 6.12
C GLN A 47 2.77 13.87 4.72
N CYS A 48 2.55 12.64 4.26
CA CYS A 48 3.00 12.14 2.97
C CYS A 48 1.98 11.18 2.36
N VAL A 49 2.15 10.87 1.09
CA VAL A 49 1.32 9.91 0.34
C VAL A 49 2.20 8.77 -0.14
N TYR A 50 1.77 7.55 0.12
CA TYR A 50 2.36 6.35 -0.46
C TYR A 50 1.53 5.89 -1.66
N MET A 51 2.21 5.46 -2.72
CA MET A 51 1.59 4.84 -3.89
C MET A 51 2.29 3.52 -4.16
N SER A 52 1.52 2.44 -4.27
CA SER A 52 2.02 1.14 -4.71
C SER A 52 1.95 1.02 -6.22
N PHE A 53 2.99 0.45 -6.77
CA PHE A 53 3.06 -0.08 -8.12
C PHE A 53 3.41 -1.54 -8.01
N THR A 54 3.18 -2.33 -9.02
CA THR A 54 3.41 -3.78 -8.98
C THR A 54 4.71 -4.19 -8.28
N THR A 55 5.82 -3.50 -8.57
CA THR A 55 7.17 -3.84 -8.05
C THR A 55 7.80 -2.76 -7.17
N LYS A 56 7.02 -1.75 -6.79
CA LYS A 56 7.54 -0.57 -6.09
C LYS A 56 6.54 -0.01 -5.08
N LEU A 57 7.08 0.59 -4.03
CA LEU A 57 6.35 1.50 -3.14
C LEU A 57 7.02 2.87 -3.19
N MET A 58 6.28 3.91 -3.53
CA MET A 58 6.78 5.28 -3.68
C MET A 58 6.16 6.19 -2.63
N LYS A 59 6.99 7.05 -2.03
CA LYS A 59 6.59 8.01 -0.99
C LYS A 59 6.74 9.43 -1.52
N TYR A 60 5.65 10.17 -1.49
CA TYR A 60 5.58 11.57 -1.95
C TYR A 60 5.27 12.50 -0.80
N ASP A 61 5.86 13.70 -0.81
CA ASP A 61 5.40 14.76 0.09
C ASP A 61 4.03 15.32 -0.38
N LEU A 62 3.47 16.23 0.41
CA LEU A 62 2.17 16.84 0.08
C LEU A 62 2.23 17.84 -1.07
N GLN A 63 3.41 18.15 -1.59
CA GLN A 63 3.63 18.94 -2.80
C GLN A 63 3.77 18.04 -4.04
N GLY A 64 3.71 16.70 -3.85
CA GLY A 64 3.81 15.72 -4.93
C GLY A 64 5.25 15.43 -5.37
N ARG A 65 6.26 15.80 -4.57
CA ARG A 65 7.67 15.45 -4.84
C ARG A 65 7.96 14.05 -4.29
N LEU A 66 8.61 13.22 -5.09
CA LEU A 66 9.11 11.93 -4.63
C LEU A 66 10.23 12.15 -3.60
N ILE A 67 10.07 11.61 -2.40
CA ILE A 67 11.01 11.76 -1.29
C ILE A 67 11.65 10.44 -0.85
N ALA A 68 11.03 9.31 -1.13
CA ALA A 68 11.61 7.99 -0.90
C ALA A 68 10.95 6.94 -1.79
N SER A 69 11.61 5.79 -1.99
CA SER A 69 10.99 4.65 -2.66
C SER A 69 11.61 3.32 -2.20
N VAL A 70 10.81 2.26 -2.31
CA VAL A 70 11.23 0.87 -2.17
C VAL A 70 11.05 0.21 -3.52
N ASN A 71 12.11 -0.33 -4.09
CA ASN A 71 12.13 -0.89 -5.45
C ASN A 71 12.56 -2.36 -5.42
N GLY A 72 12.23 -3.08 -6.50
CA GLY A 72 12.71 -4.45 -6.68
C GLY A 72 11.86 -5.51 -5.96
N LEU A 73 10.58 -5.21 -5.66
CA LEU A 73 9.65 -6.25 -5.26
C LEU A 73 9.46 -7.23 -6.43
N THR A 74 9.72 -8.51 -6.19
CA THR A 74 9.58 -9.57 -7.22
C THR A 74 8.18 -10.17 -7.28
N GLY A 75 7.29 -9.76 -6.36
CA GLY A 75 5.86 -10.07 -6.35
C GLY A 75 5.00 -8.90 -6.83
N HIS A 76 3.71 -9.17 -6.97
CA HIS A 76 2.69 -8.16 -7.31
C HIS A 76 2.18 -7.47 -6.04
N LEU A 77 2.68 -6.27 -5.76
CA LEU A 77 2.17 -5.42 -4.69
C LEU A 77 0.90 -4.71 -5.19
N GLY A 78 -0.22 -5.02 -4.58
CA GLY A 78 -1.53 -4.47 -4.93
C GLY A 78 -1.93 -3.27 -4.07
N CYS A 79 -3.16 -3.29 -3.58
CA CYS A 79 -3.73 -2.24 -2.73
C CYS A 79 -2.99 -2.12 -1.39
N ILE A 80 -2.90 -0.92 -0.87
CA ILE A 80 -2.20 -0.60 0.37
C ILE A 80 -3.07 0.20 1.35
N GLY A 81 -2.82 0.02 2.64
CA GLY A 81 -3.47 0.79 3.71
C GLY A 81 -2.55 0.98 4.91
N ILE A 82 -2.71 2.07 5.64
CA ILE A 82 -1.95 2.34 6.87
C ILE A 82 -2.82 1.98 8.06
N ASN A 83 -2.28 1.16 8.96
CA ASN A 83 -2.92 0.88 10.24
C ASN A 83 -2.57 2.01 11.24
N SER A 84 -3.58 2.69 11.73
CA SER A 84 -3.41 3.78 12.69
C SER A 84 -2.89 3.32 14.06
N ASP A 85 -3.08 2.03 14.40
CA ASP A 85 -2.74 1.51 15.73
C ASP A 85 -1.23 1.26 15.86
N ASP A 86 -0.55 0.90 14.77
CA ASP A 86 0.88 0.61 14.77
C ASP A 86 1.71 1.49 13.82
N GLY A 87 1.06 2.34 13.02
CA GLY A 87 1.69 3.27 12.10
C GLY A 87 2.41 2.60 10.92
N ARG A 88 2.14 1.32 10.63
CA ARG A 88 2.72 0.57 9.52
C ARG A 88 1.81 0.59 8.30
N LEU A 89 2.41 0.40 7.14
CA LEU A 89 1.68 0.21 5.89
C LEU A 89 1.59 -1.28 5.56
N TYR A 90 0.40 -1.69 5.22
CA TYR A 90 0.07 -3.06 4.84
C TYR A 90 -0.38 -3.07 3.38
N GLY A 91 0.03 -4.10 2.65
CA GLY A 91 -0.35 -4.27 1.25
C GLY A 91 -0.63 -5.72 0.90
N SER A 92 -1.52 -5.96 -0.05
CA SER A 92 -1.64 -7.27 -0.68
C SER A 92 -0.40 -7.54 -1.52
N LEU A 93 0.17 -8.73 -1.38
CA LEU A 93 1.36 -9.15 -2.13
C LEU A 93 1.18 -10.58 -2.59
N GLU A 94 1.41 -10.82 -3.87
CA GLU A 94 1.28 -12.16 -4.42
C GLU A 94 2.46 -12.53 -5.30
N TYR A 95 2.85 -13.80 -5.23
CA TYR A 95 3.82 -14.42 -6.11
C TYR A 95 3.11 -15.51 -6.91
N LYS A 96 3.24 -15.46 -8.23
CA LYS A 96 2.58 -16.39 -9.15
C LYS A 96 3.51 -16.81 -10.28
N HIS A 97 3.23 -17.99 -10.84
CA HIS A 97 3.88 -18.49 -12.06
C HIS A 97 2.98 -18.35 -13.30
N ASP A 98 1.97 -17.48 -13.23
CA ASP A 98 1.11 -17.12 -14.35
C ASP A 98 1.73 -16.03 -15.24
N VAL A 99 0.95 -15.51 -16.18
CA VAL A 99 1.37 -14.44 -17.11
C VAL A 99 1.81 -13.20 -16.35
N ILE A 100 1.15 -12.86 -15.23
CA ILE A 100 1.47 -11.68 -14.41
C ILE A 100 2.82 -11.87 -13.72
N GLY A 101 3.00 -12.96 -12.99
CA GLY A 101 4.25 -13.22 -12.28
C GLY A 101 5.46 -13.41 -13.21
N THR A 102 5.25 -14.04 -14.36
CA THR A 102 6.28 -14.16 -15.40
C THR A 102 6.62 -12.81 -16.01
N GLY A 103 5.62 -11.94 -16.23
CA GLY A 103 5.84 -10.59 -16.72
C GLY A 103 6.62 -9.72 -15.73
N ILE A 104 6.32 -9.81 -14.44
CA ILE A 104 7.03 -9.09 -13.37
C ILE A 104 8.50 -9.47 -13.35
N THR A 105 8.80 -10.77 -13.24
CA THR A 105 10.18 -11.26 -13.15
C THR A 105 10.97 -11.05 -14.43
N GLY A 106 10.31 -11.15 -15.60
CA GLY A 106 10.88 -10.81 -16.89
C GLY A 106 11.29 -9.34 -17.00
N ASN A 107 10.43 -8.42 -16.57
CA ASN A 107 10.73 -6.97 -16.55
C ASN A 107 11.86 -6.61 -15.58
N LEU A 108 12.00 -7.35 -14.48
CA LEU A 108 13.08 -7.15 -13.52
C LEU A 108 14.36 -7.88 -13.89
N GLY A 109 14.35 -8.77 -14.90
CA GLY A 109 15.50 -9.57 -15.29
C GLY A 109 15.89 -10.62 -14.24
N VAL A 110 14.96 -11.08 -13.42
CA VAL A 110 15.19 -12.07 -12.35
C VAL A 110 14.44 -13.37 -12.65
N LYS A 111 14.84 -14.46 -11.98
CA LYS A 111 14.15 -15.74 -12.11
C LYS A 111 12.83 -15.72 -11.31
N ASN A 112 11.80 -16.37 -11.86
CA ASN A 112 10.54 -16.60 -11.17
C ASN A 112 10.61 -17.93 -10.39
N ASP A 113 11.36 -17.94 -9.30
CA ASP A 113 11.57 -19.11 -8.43
C ASP A 113 10.89 -18.97 -7.05
N ALA A 114 10.20 -17.86 -6.82
CA ALA A 114 9.41 -17.67 -5.61
C ALA A 114 8.26 -18.70 -5.53
N ARG A 115 8.01 -19.22 -4.33
CA ARG A 115 6.84 -20.07 -4.10
C ARG A 115 5.56 -19.27 -4.41
N THR A 116 4.69 -19.84 -5.26
CA THR A 116 3.35 -19.30 -5.46
C THR A 116 2.63 -19.14 -4.13
N GLY A 117 2.07 -17.97 -3.90
CA GLY A 117 1.36 -17.70 -2.65
C GLY A 117 0.83 -16.28 -2.55
N PHE A 118 -0.02 -16.13 -1.55
CA PHE A 118 -0.64 -14.85 -1.19
C PHE A 118 -0.12 -14.43 0.18
N TYR A 119 0.24 -13.17 0.29
CA TYR A 119 0.90 -12.60 1.45
C TYR A 119 0.30 -11.24 1.79
N VAL A 120 0.43 -10.86 3.04
CA VAL A 120 0.36 -9.45 3.47
C VAL A 120 1.79 -8.93 3.57
N ALA A 121 2.13 -7.92 2.79
CA ALA A 121 3.35 -7.15 2.96
C ALA A 121 3.16 -6.11 4.06
N ILE A 122 4.12 -5.98 4.96
CA ILE A 122 4.10 -5.05 6.09
C ILE A 122 5.36 -4.19 6.00
N PHE A 123 5.18 -2.90 5.77
CA PHE A 123 6.28 -1.94 5.65
C PHE A 123 6.43 -1.12 6.93
N ASP A 124 7.65 -1.03 7.41
CA ASP A 124 8.06 -0.14 8.50
C ASP A 124 8.31 1.27 7.91
N LEU A 125 7.30 2.14 8.05
CA LEU A 125 7.31 3.46 7.43
C LEU A 125 8.36 4.42 8.01
N ASP A 126 8.83 4.16 9.24
CA ASP A 126 9.87 4.97 9.87
C ASP A 126 11.25 4.74 9.23
N LYS A 127 11.43 3.58 8.59
CA LYS A 127 12.66 3.24 7.88
C LYS A 127 12.69 3.72 6.43
N ILE A 128 11.54 4.11 5.85
CA ILE A 128 11.48 4.54 4.44
C ILE A 128 11.90 6.01 4.34
N ASP A 129 13.19 6.25 4.12
CA ASP A 129 13.83 7.56 4.23
C ASP A 129 14.61 8.03 2.99
N ARG A 130 14.85 7.15 1.98
CA ARG A 130 15.60 7.45 0.76
C ARG A 130 15.03 6.78 -0.48
N ILE A 131 15.51 7.20 -1.62
CA ILE A 131 15.18 6.61 -2.93
C ILE A 131 15.89 5.26 -3.10
N ASP A 132 15.24 4.32 -3.78
CA ASP A 132 15.79 3.01 -4.19
C ASP A 132 16.20 2.09 -3.03
N MET A 133 15.41 2.06 -1.95
CA MET A 133 15.60 1.09 -0.88
C MET A 133 15.22 -0.32 -1.32
N SER A 134 15.95 -1.31 -0.78
CA SER A 134 15.56 -2.72 -0.94
C SER A 134 14.34 -3.06 -0.07
N PRO A 135 13.42 -3.93 -0.53
CA PRO A 135 12.34 -4.45 0.31
C PRO A 135 12.84 -5.10 1.61
N ASP A 136 13.98 -5.79 1.57
CA ASP A 136 14.54 -6.48 2.74
C ASP A 136 14.93 -5.55 3.90
N GLU A 137 15.11 -4.25 3.62
CA GLU A 137 15.45 -3.27 4.64
C GLU A 137 14.24 -2.83 5.46
N VAL A 138 13.05 -2.87 4.87
CA VAL A 138 11.87 -2.16 5.38
C VAL A 138 10.59 -3.00 5.39
N MET A 139 10.59 -4.18 4.76
CA MET A 139 9.38 -4.99 4.57
C MET A 139 9.52 -6.36 5.24
N THR A 140 8.44 -6.83 5.82
CA THR A 140 8.22 -8.21 6.22
C THR A 140 6.94 -8.74 5.57
N THR A 141 6.78 -10.07 5.50
CA THR A 141 5.59 -10.67 4.87
C THR A 141 4.95 -11.70 5.79
N VAL A 142 3.62 -11.80 5.70
CA VAL A 142 2.83 -12.85 6.34
C VAL A 142 2.16 -13.67 5.24
N TYR A 143 2.47 -14.94 5.19
CA TYR A 143 1.87 -15.90 4.25
C TYR A 143 0.44 -16.25 4.67
N ILE A 144 -0.48 -16.35 3.70
CA ILE A 144 -1.90 -16.65 3.93
C ILE A 144 -2.25 -17.97 3.22
N PRO A 145 -2.02 -19.12 3.87
CA PRO A 145 -2.25 -20.44 3.24
C PRO A 145 -3.71 -20.70 2.91
N GLU A 146 -4.64 -20.10 3.65
CA GLU A 146 -6.08 -20.26 3.42
C GLU A 146 -6.50 -19.70 2.05
N VAL A 147 -5.92 -18.57 1.64
CA VAL A 147 -6.20 -17.99 0.32
C VAL A 147 -5.62 -18.87 -0.80
N VAL A 148 -4.44 -19.45 -0.58
CA VAL A 148 -3.86 -20.40 -1.55
C VAL A 148 -4.76 -21.62 -1.69
N ALA A 149 -5.19 -22.21 -0.56
CA ALA A 149 -6.06 -23.39 -0.56
C ALA A 149 -7.40 -23.11 -1.25
N ASP A 150 -8.00 -21.94 -1.01
CA ASP A 150 -9.23 -21.51 -1.68
C ASP A 150 -9.00 -21.30 -3.19
N CYS A 151 -7.91 -20.66 -3.56
CA CYS A 151 -7.56 -20.39 -4.97
C CYS A 151 -7.30 -21.70 -5.77
N GLU A 152 -6.75 -22.72 -5.12
CA GLU A 152 -6.44 -24.03 -5.72
C GLU A 152 -7.62 -25.01 -5.63
N ALA A 153 -8.68 -24.68 -4.91
CA ALA A 153 -9.84 -25.55 -4.72
C ALA A 153 -10.61 -25.78 -6.03
N THR A 154 -11.36 -26.86 -6.04
CA THR A 154 -12.38 -27.15 -7.06
C THR A 154 -13.77 -27.10 -6.45
N VAL A 155 -14.74 -26.67 -7.21
CA VAL A 155 -16.16 -26.63 -6.82
C VAL A 155 -17.00 -27.41 -7.82
N VAL A 156 -18.15 -27.90 -7.38
CA VAL A 156 -19.13 -28.51 -8.28
C VAL A 156 -20.11 -27.43 -8.74
N ASN A 157 -20.12 -27.17 -10.03
CA ASN A 157 -21.05 -26.25 -10.66
C ASN A 157 -21.84 -27.00 -11.74
N ASN A 158 -23.17 -27.10 -11.59
CA ASN A 158 -24.06 -27.85 -12.51
C ASN A 158 -23.60 -29.29 -12.74
N GLY A 159 -23.18 -29.99 -11.66
CA GLY A 159 -22.72 -31.38 -11.70
C GLY A 159 -21.34 -31.61 -12.31
N ARG A 160 -20.59 -30.55 -12.61
CA ARG A 160 -19.21 -30.60 -13.13
C ARG A 160 -18.25 -30.04 -12.12
N GLN A 161 -17.10 -30.69 -11.92
CA GLN A 161 -15.98 -30.13 -11.19
C GLN A 161 -15.34 -29.02 -12.04
N VAL A 162 -15.19 -27.83 -11.47
CA VAL A 162 -14.53 -26.68 -12.06
C VAL A 162 -13.55 -26.08 -11.06
N ALA A 163 -12.50 -25.41 -11.55
CA ALA A 163 -11.62 -24.66 -10.68
C ALA A 163 -12.39 -23.52 -10.01
N HIS A 164 -12.12 -23.29 -8.72
CA HIS A 164 -12.78 -22.23 -7.94
C HIS A 164 -12.36 -20.83 -8.42
N ARG A 165 -11.16 -20.69 -8.94
CA ARG A 165 -10.60 -19.43 -9.43
C ARG A 165 -10.78 -19.23 -10.93
N TYR A 166 -10.77 -17.98 -11.35
CA TYR A 166 -10.50 -17.57 -12.71
C TYR A 166 -8.99 -17.26 -12.85
N GLY A 167 -8.43 -17.43 -14.07
CA GLY A 167 -7.01 -17.47 -14.39
C GLY A 167 -6.07 -16.53 -13.61
N ALA A 168 -6.37 -15.22 -13.54
CA ALA A 168 -5.53 -14.23 -12.85
C ALA A 168 -6.07 -13.80 -11.46
N SER A 169 -6.89 -14.65 -10.81
CA SER A 169 -7.42 -14.34 -9.47
C SER A 169 -6.31 -14.14 -8.44
N GLY A 170 -6.49 -13.18 -7.54
CA GLY A 170 -5.55 -12.82 -6.50
C GLY A 170 -6.20 -12.07 -5.36
N ILE A 171 -5.36 -11.51 -4.47
CA ILE A 171 -5.79 -10.60 -3.41
C ILE A 171 -5.55 -9.18 -3.88
N ASP A 172 -6.62 -8.43 -4.17
CA ASP A 172 -6.50 -7.05 -4.67
C ASP A 172 -6.65 -6.00 -3.57
N GLY A 173 -6.95 -6.39 -2.33
CA GLY A 173 -7.12 -5.42 -1.27
C GLY A 173 -7.11 -6.02 0.14
N LEU A 174 -6.94 -5.13 1.10
CA LEU A 174 -7.06 -5.40 2.53
C LEU A 174 -7.63 -4.18 3.24
N THR A 175 -8.22 -4.40 4.39
CA THR A 175 -8.70 -3.34 5.27
C THR A 175 -8.55 -3.73 6.73
N PHE A 176 -8.57 -2.73 7.61
CA PHE A 176 -8.52 -2.94 9.05
C PHE A 176 -9.92 -2.84 9.62
N ALA A 177 -10.36 -3.88 10.33
CA ALA A 177 -11.57 -3.82 11.11
C ALA A 177 -11.28 -3.16 12.47
N PRO A 178 -12.16 -2.28 12.98
CA PRO A 178 -12.04 -1.83 14.36
C PRO A 178 -12.07 -3.06 15.28
N GLN A 179 -11.27 -3.01 16.36
CA GLN A 179 -11.27 -4.10 17.34
C GLN A 179 -12.69 -4.21 17.96
N TRP A 180 -13.47 -5.10 17.41
CA TRP A 180 -14.77 -5.47 17.99
C TRP A 180 -14.49 -6.38 19.17
N GLY A 181 -14.48 -5.79 20.35
CA GLY A 181 -14.53 -6.43 21.64
C GLY A 181 -13.63 -7.67 21.80
N LYS A 182 -12.59 -7.56 22.59
CA LYS A 182 -12.05 -8.75 23.28
C LYS A 182 -13.22 -9.32 24.08
N ARG A 183 -13.83 -10.40 23.59
CA ARG A 183 -14.68 -11.25 24.41
C ARG A 183 -13.80 -12.18 25.23
#